data_b39a365741e78f618c5d36b58fdc2051
#
_entry.id   b39a365741e78f618c5d36b58fdc2051
#
_cell.length_a   1.000
_cell.length_b   1.000
_cell.length_c   1.000
_cell.angle_alpha   90.00
_cell.angle_beta   90.00
_cell.angle_gamma   90.00
#
_symmetry.space_group_name_H-M   'P 1'
#
loop_
_entity.id
_entity.type
_entity.pdbx_description
1 polymer ?
#
loop_
_entity_poly.entity_id
_entity_poly.type
_entity_poly.pdbx_seq_one_letter_code
_entity_poly.pdbx_strand_id
1 'polypeptide(L)'
;MLRELDRRGLPYRLIETGQHGAYLPVLRERLGIRDPDLRLGGQSDADTLSAAARWALGLVWLLVSRRRLRTRVFGDQGGMCLVHGDTPSTLLATLMARRSGIPVAHLESGLRSGSFRHPFPEELIRVLVMRRAAVCFAPDASAAE
;
A
#
# COMPACT_ATOMS: atom_id res chain seq x y z
N MET A 1 13.24 1.01 -6.40
CA MET A 1 12.98 1.68 -5.11
C MET A 1 13.54 0.90 -3.91
N LEU A 2 13.04 -0.28 -3.51
CA LEU A 2 13.54 -0.99 -2.29
C LEU A 2 15.05 -1.21 -2.31
N ARG A 3 15.60 -1.72 -3.41
CA ARG A 3 17.07 -1.86 -3.57
C ARG A 3 17.83 -0.55 -3.38
N GLU A 4 17.24 0.58 -3.75
CA GLU A 4 17.88 1.88 -3.59
C GLU A 4 17.86 2.35 -2.13
N LEU A 5 16.80 2.02 -1.39
CA LEU A 5 16.76 2.25 0.05
C LEU A 5 17.85 1.42 0.75
N ASP A 6 17.97 0.12 0.39
CA ASP A 6 19.01 -0.77 0.92
C ASP A 6 20.41 -0.24 0.60
N ARG A 7 20.66 0.16 -0.66
CA ARG A 7 21.95 0.72 -1.10
C ARG A 7 22.33 1.99 -0.33
N ARG A 8 21.34 2.82 0.04
CA ARG A 8 21.56 4.06 0.81
C ARG A 8 21.56 3.83 2.32
N GLY A 9 21.35 2.60 2.79
CA GLY A 9 21.26 2.28 4.21
C GLY A 9 20.07 2.97 4.91
N LEU A 10 19.01 3.31 4.15
CA LEU A 10 17.82 3.94 4.69
C LEU A 10 16.92 2.88 5.34
N PRO A 11 16.61 3.00 6.63
CA PRO A 11 15.74 2.03 7.30
C PRO A 11 14.32 2.14 6.79
N TYR A 12 13.69 1.00 6.52
CA TYR A 12 12.28 0.94 6.16
C TYR A 12 11.62 -0.32 6.72
N ARG A 13 10.31 -0.25 6.92
CA ARG A 13 9.46 -1.37 7.27
C ARG A 13 8.69 -1.82 6.03
N LEU A 14 8.90 -3.07 5.61
CA LEU A 14 8.21 -3.66 4.47
C LEU A 14 6.94 -4.37 4.94
N ILE A 15 5.78 -3.92 4.43
CA ILE A 15 4.47 -4.45 4.80
C ILE A 15 3.80 -5.01 3.55
N GLU A 16 3.43 -6.28 3.59
CA GLU A 16 2.63 -6.94 2.57
C GLU A 16 1.16 -7.01 2.97
N THR A 17 0.26 -6.60 2.08
CA THR A 17 -1.18 -6.65 2.32
C THR A 17 -1.81 -8.00 2.04
N GLY A 18 -1.08 -8.89 1.34
CA GLY A 18 -1.53 -10.26 1.01
C GLY A 18 -2.35 -10.39 -0.27
N GLN A 19 -2.46 -9.33 -1.08
CA GLN A 19 -3.26 -9.35 -2.33
C GLN A 19 -2.74 -10.34 -3.39
N HIS A 20 -1.45 -10.69 -3.38
CA HIS A 20 -0.79 -11.57 -4.35
C HIS A 20 0.08 -12.62 -3.63
N GLY A 21 -0.53 -13.35 -2.69
CA GLY A 21 0.19 -14.20 -1.74
C GLY A 21 1.13 -15.24 -2.34
N ALA A 22 0.74 -15.93 -3.40
CA ALA A 22 1.52 -17.01 -3.99
C ALA A 22 2.71 -16.54 -4.85
N TYR A 23 2.60 -15.41 -5.53
CA TYR A 23 3.60 -14.95 -6.50
C TYR A 23 4.70 -14.06 -5.90
N LEU A 24 4.37 -13.30 -4.87
CA LEU A 24 5.30 -12.34 -4.26
C LEU A 24 6.59 -12.97 -3.70
N PRO A 25 6.60 -14.14 -3.05
CA PRO A 25 7.85 -14.76 -2.57
C PRO A 25 8.84 -15.04 -3.70
N VAL A 26 8.37 -15.61 -4.81
CA VAL A 26 9.21 -15.90 -5.99
C VAL A 26 9.78 -14.62 -6.60
N LEU A 27 8.95 -13.58 -6.70
CA LEU A 27 9.38 -12.29 -7.23
C LEU A 27 10.42 -11.61 -6.33
N ARG A 28 10.24 -11.67 -5.01
CA ARG A 28 11.21 -11.13 -4.04
C ARG A 28 12.56 -11.81 -4.17
N GLU A 29 12.57 -13.14 -4.20
CA GLU A 29 13.80 -13.93 -4.37
C GLU A 29 14.55 -13.52 -5.65
N ARG A 30 13.85 -13.48 -6.78
CA ARG A 30 14.42 -13.05 -8.08
C ARG A 30 14.96 -11.62 -8.04
N LEU A 31 14.32 -10.73 -7.29
CA LEU A 31 14.72 -9.33 -7.19
C LEU A 31 15.71 -9.07 -6.05
N GLY A 32 16.07 -10.07 -5.25
CA GLY A 32 16.94 -9.92 -4.09
C GLY A 32 16.37 -8.95 -3.07
N ILE A 33 15.05 -8.98 -2.84
CA ILE A 33 14.35 -8.15 -1.87
C ILE A 33 14.13 -8.99 -0.60
N ARG A 34 14.42 -8.41 0.56
CA ARG A 34 14.25 -9.08 1.85
C ARG A 34 12.79 -9.46 2.15
N ASP A 35 12.59 -10.36 3.09
CA ASP A 35 11.26 -10.69 3.58
C ASP A 35 10.55 -9.48 4.21
N PRO A 36 9.21 -9.43 4.13
CA PRO A 36 8.44 -8.37 4.76
C PRO A 36 8.50 -8.49 6.30
N ASP A 37 8.53 -7.35 6.97
CA ASP A 37 8.45 -7.27 8.43
C ASP A 37 7.06 -7.61 8.95
N LEU A 38 6.04 -7.46 8.10
CA LEU A 38 4.66 -7.74 8.44
C LEU A 38 3.86 -8.20 7.21
N ARG A 39 3.06 -9.25 7.38
CA ARG A 39 2.03 -9.68 6.44
C ARG A 39 0.65 -9.49 7.06
N LEU A 40 -0.22 -8.71 6.39
CA LEU A 40 -1.57 -8.42 6.88
C LEU A 40 -2.60 -9.46 6.42
N GLY A 41 -2.30 -10.22 5.38
CA GLY A 41 -3.12 -11.31 4.85
C GLY A 41 -2.46 -12.67 5.03
N GLY A 42 -3.27 -13.73 5.14
CA GLY A 42 -2.77 -15.10 5.10
C GLY A 42 -2.26 -15.48 3.69
N GLN A 43 -1.41 -16.51 3.61
CA GLN A 43 -0.91 -17.07 2.34
C GLN A 43 -2.00 -17.79 1.50
N SER A 44 -3.20 -17.95 2.02
CA SER A 44 -4.32 -18.49 1.26
C SER A 44 -4.85 -17.39 0.35
N ASP A 45 -4.71 -17.61 -0.95
CA ASP A 45 -5.51 -16.91 -1.93
C ASP A 45 -6.95 -16.92 -1.45
N ALA A 46 -7.60 -15.74 -1.51
CA ALA A 46 -8.99 -15.62 -1.08
C ALA A 46 -9.90 -16.28 -2.15
N ASP A 47 -9.65 -17.55 -2.41
CA ASP A 47 -10.37 -18.34 -3.42
C ASP A 47 -11.83 -18.59 -3.06
N THR A 48 -12.23 -18.18 -1.84
CA THR A 48 -13.62 -18.26 -1.40
C THR A 48 -14.12 -16.90 -0.91
N LEU A 49 -15.39 -16.59 -1.22
CA LEU A 49 -16.06 -15.38 -0.73
C LEU A 49 -15.97 -15.22 0.80
N SER A 50 -16.00 -16.34 1.53
CA SER A 50 -15.88 -16.34 3.00
C SER A 50 -14.47 -15.96 3.47
N ALA A 51 -13.42 -16.36 2.77
CA ALA A 51 -12.04 -15.98 3.08
C ALA A 51 -11.81 -14.49 2.80
N ALA A 52 -12.31 -14.00 1.66
CA ALA A 52 -12.27 -12.58 1.31
C ALA A 52 -13.04 -11.72 2.33
N ALA A 53 -14.23 -12.16 2.77
CA ALA A 53 -15.01 -11.45 3.77
C ALA A 53 -14.31 -11.40 5.14
N ARG A 54 -13.72 -12.51 5.60
CA ARG A 54 -12.94 -12.53 6.86
C ARG A 54 -11.72 -11.62 6.78
N TRP A 55 -11.02 -11.64 5.66
CA TRP A 55 -9.88 -10.75 5.42
C TRP A 55 -10.33 -9.27 5.47
N ALA A 56 -11.40 -8.92 4.75
CA ALA A 56 -11.94 -7.57 4.74
C ALA A 56 -12.40 -7.11 6.14
N LEU A 57 -13.09 -7.97 6.89
CA LEU A 57 -13.51 -7.68 8.28
C LEU A 57 -12.30 -7.47 9.20
N GLY A 58 -11.25 -8.28 9.06
CA GLY A 58 -10.00 -8.10 9.80
C GLY A 58 -9.34 -6.75 9.53
N LEU A 59 -9.35 -6.31 8.26
CA LEU A 59 -8.82 -5.00 7.86
C LEU A 59 -9.68 -3.84 8.39
N VAL A 60 -11.01 -3.96 8.31
CA VAL A 60 -11.94 -2.97 8.89
C VAL A 60 -11.70 -2.86 10.39
N TRP A 61 -11.56 -3.99 11.08
CA TRP A 61 -11.29 -3.99 12.53
C TRP A 61 -9.94 -3.34 12.90
N LEU A 62 -8.91 -3.52 12.06
CA LEU A 62 -7.66 -2.78 12.20
C LEU A 62 -7.86 -1.28 12.03
N LEU A 63 -8.66 -0.86 11.04
CA LEU A 63 -8.93 0.56 10.76
C LEU A 63 -9.69 1.24 11.91
N VAL A 64 -10.46 0.52 12.71
CA VAL A 64 -11.20 1.08 13.85
C VAL A 64 -10.25 1.64 14.92
N SER A 65 -9.11 0.99 15.18
CA SER A 65 -8.23 1.37 16.28
C SER A 65 -6.92 2.02 15.79
N ARG A 66 -6.83 3.35 15.93
CA ARG A 66 -5.60 4.12 15.65
C ARG A 66 -4.37 3.56 16.38
N ARG A 67 -4.53 3.18 17.65
CA ARG A 67 -3.43 2.65 18.47
C ARG A 67 -2.92 1.32 17.90
N ARG A 68 -3.83 0.40 17.53
CA ARG A 68 -3.45 -0.89 16.93
C ARG A 68 -2.72 -0.72 15.61
N LEU A 69 -3.19 0.20 14.75
CA LEU A 69 -2.51 0.51 13.50
C LEU A 69 -1.08 0.99 13.77
N ARG A 70 -0.92 1.97 14.67
CA ARG A 70 0.41 2.51 14.98
C ARG A 70 1.34 1.43 15.52
N THR A 71 0.92 0.67 16.51
CA THR A 71 1.80 -0.30 17.18
C THR A 71 2.02 -1.57 16.34
N ARG A 72 0.96 -2.16 15.77
CA ARG A 72 1.08 -3.46 15.07
C ARG A 72 1.51 -3.32 13.62
N VAL A 73 0.99 -2.33 12.91
CA VAL A 73 1.27 -2.16 11.48
C VAL A 73 2.52 -1.32 11.29
N PHE A 74 2.60 -0.14 11.89
CA PHE A 74 3.69 0.81 11.64
C PHE A 74 4.82 0.75 12.68
N GLY A 75 4.71 -0.08 13.73
CA GLY A 75 5.78 -0.26 14.72
C GLY A 75 6.00 0.93 15.64
N ASP A 76 4.99 1.81 15.78
CA ASP A 76 5.00 3.03 16.61
C ASP A 76 6.14 4.02 16.27
N GLN A 77 6.73 3.86 15.10
CA GLN A 77 7.78 4.74 14.61
C GLN A 77 7.21 5.88 13.79
N GLY A 78 7.91 7.01 13.77
CA GLY A 78 7.66 8.09 12.83
C GLY A 78 8.14 7.72 11.43
N GLY A 79 7.81 8.56 10.44
CA GLY A 79 8.24 8.38 9.07
C GLY A 79 7.13 8.67 8.07
N MET A 80 7.28 8.12 6.87
CA MET A 80 6.37 8.30 5.76
C MET A 80 5.97 6.94 5.18
N CYS A 81 4.68 6.75 4.95
CA CYS A 81 4.18 5.55 4.27
C CYS A 81 4.30 5.73 2.76
N LEU A 82 5.10 4.89 2.12
CA LEU A 82 5.28 4.89 0.69
C LEU A 82 4.28 3.91 0.05
N VAL A 83 3.47 4.40 -0.88
CA VAL A 83 2.52 3.60 -1.65
C VAL A 83 2.75 3.79 -3.14
N HIS A 84 2.39 2.79 -3.95
CA HIS A 84 2.66 2.79 -5.38
C HIS A 84 1.43 2.37 -6.17
N GLY A 85 1.13 3.11 -7.24
CA GLY A 85 0.06 2.79 -8.18
C GLY A 85 -1.34 3.02 -7.62
N ASP A 86 -2.30 2.25 -8.12
CA ASP A 86 -3.75 2.47 -8.00
C ASP A 86 -4.54 1.21 -7.61
N THR A 87 -3.89 0.30 -6.92
CA THR A 87 -4.51 -0.96 -6.49
C THR A 87 -5.32 -0.79 -5.19
N PRO A 88 -6.27 -1.70 -4.88
CA PRO A 88 -6.95 -1.71 -3.58
C PRO A 88 -6.00 -1.72 -2.39
N SER A 89 -4.84 -2.39 -2.51
CA SER A 89 -3.79 -2.38 -1.49
C SER A 89 -3.19 -0.99 -1.27
N THR A 90 -3.03 -0.20 -2.34
CA THR A 90 -2.55 1.19 -2.28
C THR A 90 -3.52 2.06 -1.48
N LEU A 91 -4.83 1.94 -1.75
CA LEU A 91 -5.86 2.67 -1.01
C LEU A 91 -5.90 2.23 0.45
N LEU A 92 -5.86 0.93 0.72
CA LEU A 92 -5.85 0.39 2.08
C LEU A 92 -4.66 0.91 2.89
N ALA A 93 -3.45 0.82 2.36
CA ALA A 93 -2.25 1.32 3.01
C ALA A 93 -2.34 2.83 3.29
N THR A 94 -2.88 3.59 2.33
CA THR A 94 -3.13 5.03 2.48
C THR A 94 -4.08 5.32 3.63
N LEU A 95 -5.21 4.61 3.71
CA LEU A 95 -6.21 4.78 4.79
C LEU A 95 -5.61 4.42 6.16
N MET A 96 -4.86 3.32 6.25
CA MET A 96 -4.20 2.89 7.48
C MET A 96 -3.16 3.91 7.95
N ALA A 97 -2.32 4.42 7.05
CA ALA A 97 -1.31 5.43 7.35
C ALA A 97 -1.97 6.73 7.83
N ARG A 98 -2.93 7.25 7.08
CA ARG A 98 -3.67 8.48 7.44
C ARG A 98 -4.39 8.34 8.78
N ARG A 99 -5.03 7.21 9.03
CA ARG A 99 -5.68 6.90 10.33
C ARG A 99 -4.67 6.88 11.47
N SER A 100 -3.44 6.46 11.21
CA SER A 100 -2.34 6.41 12.18
C SER A 100 -1.64 7.76 12.39
N GLY A 101 -1.96 8.78 11.58
CA GLY A 101 -1.28 10.07 11.59
C GLY A 101 0.08 10.03 10.88
N ILE A 102 0.31 9.04 10.00
CA ILE A 102 1.53 8.91 9.21
C ILE A 102 1.28 9.55 7.84
N PRO A 103 2.14 10.48 7.39
CA PRO A 103 2.05 11.06 6.06
C PRO A 103 2.27 10.00 4.98
N VAL A 104 1.62 10.18 3.84
CA VAL A 104 1.68 9.26 2.70
C VAL A 104 2.42 9.91 1.54
N ALA A 105 3.34 9.17 0.94
CA ALA A 105 3.95 9.49 -0.33
C ALA A 105 3.43 8.52 -1.39
N HIS A 106 2.86 9.05 -2.46
CA HIS A 106 2.28 8.29 -3.56
C HIS A 106 3.19 8.32 -4.78
N LEU A 107 3.72 7.15 -5.13
CA LEU A 107 4.54 6.96 -6.34
C LEU A 107 3.63 6.64 -7.52
N GLU A 108 4.03 7.09 -8.71
CA GLU A 108 3.27 6.93 -9.95
C GLU A 108 1.91 7.62 -9.89
N SER A 109 1.89 8.80 -9.26
CA SER A 109 0.69 9.63 -9.14
C SER A 109 0.48 10.50 -10.38
N GLY A 110 -0.75 11.01 -10.56
CA GLY A 110 -1.07 11.97 -11.62
C GLY A 110 -1.48 11.34 -12.96
N LEU A 111 -1.25 10.06 -13.17
CA LEU A 111 -1.76 9.37 -14.36
C LEU A 111 -3.30 9.36 -14.31
N ARG A 112 -3.94 10.04 -15.26
CA ARG A 112 -5.38 10.21 -15.29
C ARG A 112 -5.97 9.72 -16.60
N SER A 113 -7.03 8.90 -16.50
CA SER A 113 -7.82 8.49 -17.67
C SER A 113 -8.91 9.53 -18.05
N GLY A 114 -9.19 10.46 -17.13
CA GLY A 114 -10.28 11.41 -17.29
C GLY A 114 -11.69 10.82 -17.12
N SER A 115 -11.80 9.54 -16.84
CA SER A 115 -13.07 8.84 -16.66
C SER A 115 -13.06 7.98 -15.40
N PHE A 116 -13.95 8.24 -14.45
CA PHE A 116 -14.11 7.40 -13.24
C PHE A 116 -14.66 6.00 -13.52
N ARG A 117 -15.09 5.72 -14.75
CA ARG A 117 -15.64 4.42 -15.16
C ARG A 117 -14.62 3.54 -15.87
N HIS A 118 -13.52 4.12 -16.37
CA HIS A 118 -12.48 3.38 -17.07
C HIS A 118 -11.08 3.95 -16.81
N PRO A 119 -10.13 3.12 -16.33
CA PRO A 119 -10.35 1.81 -15.73
C PRO A 119 -11.03 1.92 -14.36
N PHE A 120 -11.89 0.97 -14.03
CA PHE A 120 -12.56 0.91 -12.73
C PHE A 120 -12.11 -0.38 -12.01
N PRO A 121 -11.72 -0.33 -10.72
CA PRO A 121 -11.79 0.82 -9.77
C PRO A 121 -10.51 1.69 -9.74
N GLU A 122 -9.54 1.46 -10.61
CA GLU A 122 -8.17 2.02 -10.54
C GLU A 122 -8.19 3.55 -10.55
N GLU A 123 -8.95 4.19 -11.46
CA GLU A 123 -9.01 5.65 -11.53
C GLU A 123 -9.59 6.27 -10.27
N LEU A 124 -10.62 5.65 -9.69
CA LEU A 124 -11.21 6.10 -8.44
C LEU A 124 -10.21 5.99 -7.28
N ILE A 125 -9.51 4.86 -7.20
CA ILE A 125 -8.48 4.62 -6.18
C ILE A 125 -7.37 5.66 -6.29
N ARG A 126 -6.88 5.91 -7.51
CA ARG A 126 -5.84 6.90 -7.78
C ARG A 126 -6.21 8.28 -7.25
N VAL A 127 -7.41 8.76 -7.60
CA VAL A 127 -7.91 10.05 -7.11
C VAL A 127 -8.03 10.08 -5.59
N LEU A 128 -8.56 9.02 -4.98
CA LEU A 128 -8.71 8.93 -3.53
C LEU A 128 -7.36 8.93 -2.80
N VAL A 129 -6.35 8.26 -3.35
CA VAL A 129 -4.99 8.20 -2.80
C VAL A 129 -4.30 9.55 -2.95
N MET A 130 -4.32 10.14 -4.15
CA MET A 130 -3.72 11.46 -4.41
C MET A 130 -4.25 12.53 -3.48
N ARG A 131 -5.57 12.59 -3.27
CA ARG A 131 -6.20 13.55 -2.34
C ARG A 131 -5.77 13.36 -0.88
N ARG A 132 -5.23 12.23 -0.52
CA ARG A 132 -4.79 11.88 0.85
C ARG A 132 -3.30 11.86 1.02
N ALA A 133 -2.55 11.83 -0.07
CA ALA A 133 -1.09 11.87 -0.05
C ALA A 133 -0.61 13.25 0.44
N ALA A 134 0.48 13.26 1.19
CA ALA A 134 1.20 14.46 1.56
C ALA A 134 2.19 14.87 0.45
N VAL A 135 2.68 13.87 -0.29
CA VAL A 135 3.60 14.06 -1.42
C VAL A 135 3.17 13.14 -2.55
N CYS A 136 3.13 13.66 -3.77
CA CYS A 136 2.87 12.92 -4.99
C CYS A 136 4.11 12.93 -5.88
N PHE A 137 4.52 11.75 -6.35
CA PHE A 137 5.61 11.61 -7.31
C PHE A 137 5.02 11.20 -8.66
N ALA A 138 4.97 12.15 -9.57
CA ALA A 138 4.54 11.91 -10.94
C ALA A 138 5.64 11.22 -11.75
N PRO A 139 5.31 10.29 -12.66
CA PRO A 139 6.30 9.63 -13.51
C PRO A 139 6.91 10.55 -14.54
N ASP A 140 6.20 11.59 -14.97
CA ASP A 140 6.62 12.58 -15.94
C ASP A 140 5.94 13.94 -15.69
N ALA A 141 6.32 14.94 -16.50
CA ALA A 141 5.81 16.30 -16.38
C ALA A 141 4.30 16.39 -16.69
N SER A 142 3.79 15.58 -17.62
CA SER A 142 2.36 15.63 -17.99
C SER A 142 1.46 15.06 -16.89
N ALA A 143 1.96 14.12 -16.11
CA ALA A 143 1.25 13.58 -14.95
C ALA A 143 1.33 14.51 -13.72
N ALA A 144 2.19 15.53 -13.75
CA ALA A 144 2.37 16.48 -12.65
C ALA A 144 1.42 17.69 -12.73
N GLU A 145 0.74 17.88 -13.86
CA GLU A 145 -0.27 18.93 -14.10
C GLU A 145 -1.64 18.53 -13.56
#